data_1d5f6ddc9d554f2d2ca99d0ff20fd5c0
#
_entry.id   1d5f6ddc9d554f2d2ca99d0ff20fd5c0
#
_cell.length_a   1.000
_cell.length_b   1.000
_cell.length_c   1.000
_cell.angle_alpha   90.00
_cell.angle_beta   90.00
_cell.angle_gamma   90.00
#
_symmetry.space_group_name_H-M   'P 1'
#
loop_
_entity.id
_entity.type
_entity.pdbx_description
1 polymer ?
#
loop_
_entity_poly.entity_id
_entity_poly.type
_entity_poly.pdbx_seq_one_letter_code
_entity_poly.pdbx_strand_id
1 'polypeptide(L)'
;MADELMLYEPILWEPETGYFLLEQHLARLERSAGHFGFPFEGPGVRSRLADVAAQLDRPRKVRVWLGFEGELTVESEDVKPSLPIPVALAGQPVDSSDPLLRHKTSRREVYDRELAAHPEAKDVLLWNERRELTETCHGNVVLEISGRRLTPPLSAGLLPGTFRAHLLAQGAIEEAPLGLADLKRAERIFMINSVRKWCEARLVS
;
A
#
# COMPACT_ATOMS: atom_id res chain seq x y z
N MET A 1 -27.27 1.67 3.09
CA MET A 1 -26.62 0.63 3.91
C MET A 1 -25.22 1.14 4.18
N ALA A 2 -24.73 1.18 5.43
CA ALA A 2 -23.35 1.52 5.68
C ALA A 2 -22.50 0.46 4.97
N ASP A 3 -21.50 0.89 4.16
CA ASP A 3 -20.59 -0.03 3.51
C ASP A 3 -19.92 -0.89 4.59
N GLU A 4 -20.15 -2.19 4.51
CA GLU A 4 -19.59 -3.15 5.43
C GLU A 4 -18.07 -3.16 5.32
N LEU A 5 -17.37 -3.18 6.45
CA LEU A 5 -15.91 -3.22 6.46
C LEU A 5 -15.45 -4.50 5.76
N MET A 6 -14.59 -4.35 4.77
CA MET A 6 -13.91 -5.46 4.09
C MET A 6 -12.39 -5.32 4.22
N LEU A 7 -11.71 -6.42 4.32
CA LEU A 7 -10.24 -6.49 4.21
C LEU A 7 -9.85 -6.85 2.79
N TYR A 8 -8.70 -6.35 2.29
CA TYR A 8 -8.27 -6.73 0.96
C TYR A 8 -6.75 -6.75 0.78
N GLU A 9 -6.30 -7.57 -0.16
CA GLU A 9 -4.89 -7.66 -0.56
C GLU A 9 -4.74 -7.60 -2.07
N PRO A 10 -4.09 -6.55 -2.61
CA PRO A 10 -3.67 -6.52 -4.00
C PRO A 10 -2.29 -7.18 -4.14
N ILE A 11 -2.19 -8.20 -4.96
CA ILE A 11 -0.99 -9.02 -5.16
C ILE A 11 -0.64 -9.02 -6.65
N LEU A 12 0.61 -8.80 -6.99
CA LEU A 12 1.10 -9.01 -8.36
C LEU A 12 1.22 -10.52 -8.61
N TRP A 13 0.66 -10.97 -9.71
CA TRP A 13 0.90 -12.29 -10.26
C TRP A 13 1.63 -12.19 -11.59
N GLU A 14 2.64 -13.03 -11.79
CA GLU A 14 3.46 -13.10 -13.01
C GLU A 14 3.57 -14.57 -13.45
N PRO A 15 3.50 -14.89 -14.77
CA PRO A 15 3.49 -16.27 -15.26
C PRO A 15 4.67 -17.13 -14.79
N GLU A 16 5.87 -16.55 -14.76
CA GLU A 16 7.10 -17.29 -14.43
C GLU A 16 7.33 -17.46 -12.93
N THR A 17 6.85 -16.50 -12.10
CA THR A 17 7.18 -16.42 -10.67
C THR A 17 5.99 -16.61 -9.75
N GLY A 18 4.77 -16.59 -10.29
CA GLY A 18 3.54 -16.68 -9.50
C GLY A 18 3.22 -15.40 -8.73
N TYR A 19 2.64 -15.54 -7.55
CA TYR A 19 2.24 -14.41 -6.70
C TYR A 19 3.44 -13.81 -5.96
N PHE A 20 3.77 -12.58 -6.27
CA PHE A 20 4.87 -11.86 -5.63
C PHE A 20 4.57 -11.56 -4.15
N LEU A 21 5.47 -11.97 -3.24
CA LEU A 21 5.36 -11.80 -1.79
C LEU A 21 4.06 -12.38 -1.19
N LEU A 22 3.58 -13.52 -1.72
CA LEU A 22 2.32 -14.14 -1.29
C LEU A 22 2.24 -14.33 0.22
N GLU A 23 3.28 -14.90 0.83
CA GLU A 23 3.31 -15.20 2.26
C GLU A 23 3.16 -13.94 3.12
N GLN A 24 3.82 -12.86 2.73
CA GLN A 24 3.74 -11.58 3.42
C GLN A 24 2.34 -10.96 3.30
N HIS A 25 1.69 -11.11 2.13
CA HIS A 25 0.32 -10.67 1.91
C HIS A 25 -0.67 -11.44 2.78
N LEU A 26 -0.57 -12.77 2.78
CA LEU A 26 -1.45 -13.62 3.59
C LEU A 26 -1.26 -13.37 5.08
N ALA A 27 -0.01 -13.23 5.55
CA ALA A 27 0.27 -12.90 6.94
C ALA A 27 -0.27 -11.52 7.35
N ARG A 28 -0.29 -10.52 6.43
CA ARG A 28 -0.90 -9.22 6.72
C ARG A 28 -2.43 -9.31 6.76
N LEU A 29 -3.04 -10.04 5.83
CA LEU A 29 -4.48 -10.27 5.82
C LEU A 29 -4.93 -10.99 7.11
N GLU A 30 -4.22 -12.05 7.52
CA GLU A 30 -4.47 -12.79 8.74
C GLU A 30 -4.39 -11.91 10.00
N ARG A 31 -3.34 -11.07 10.11
CA ARG A 31 -3.23 -10.11 11.23
C ARG A 31 -4.39 -9.12 11.25
N SER A 32 -4.81 -8.63 10.08
CA SER A 32 -5.94 -7.72 9.99
C SER A 32 -7.26 -8.42 10.32
N ALA A 33 -7.45 -9.65 9.85
CA ALA A 33 -8.59 -10.48 10.18
C ALA A 33 -8.69 -10.71 11.68
N GLY A 34 -7.58 -11.11 12.34
CA GLY A 34 -7.52 -11.26 13.78
C GLY A 34 -7.82 -9.99 14.57
N HIS A 35 -7.34 -8.81 14.07
CA HIS A 35 -7.59 -7.52 14.71
C HIS A 35 -9.07 -7.12 14.68
N PHE A 36 -9.76 -7.35 13.57
CA PHE A 36 -11.16 -6.97 13.40
C PHE A 36 -12.17 -8.11 13.66
N GLY A 37 -11.68 -9.30 14.02
CA GLY A 37 -12.54 -10.44 14.32
C GLY A 37 -13.14 -11.15 13.09
N PHE A 38 -12.49 -11.03 11.92
CA PHE A 38 -12.90 -11.74 10.71
C PHE A 38 -12.46 -13.21 10.76
N PRO A 39 -13.30 -14.18 10.35
CA PRO A 39 -12.84 -15.53 10.09
C PRO A 39 -11.79 -15.53 8.97
N PHE A 40 -10.67 -16.22 9.19
CA PHE A 40 -9.61 -16.32 8.18
C PHE A 40 -9.14 -17.77 8.05
N GLU A 41 -9.24 -18.31 6.84
CA GLU A 41 -8.77 -19.65 6.49
C GLU A 41 -7.72 -19.59 5.38
N GLY A 42 -6.45 -19.55 5.77
CA GLY A 42 -5.32 -19.45 4.84
C GLY A 42 -5.33 -20.49 3.71
N PRO A 43 -5.58 -21.78 3.97
CA PRO A 43 -5.71 -22.81 2.92
C PRO A 43 -6.79 -22.49 1.88
N GLY A 44 -7.96 -22.00 2.30
CA GLY A 44 -9.05 -21.58 1.41
C GLY A 44 -8.66 -20.41 0.51
N VAL A 45 -7.98 -19.40 1.07
CA VAL A 45 -7.45 -18.26 0.29
C VAL A 45 -6.45 -18.73 -0.76
N ARG A 46 -5.51 -19.64 -0.39
CA ARG A 46 -4.51 -20.19 -1.34
C ARG A 46 -5.16 -20.98 -2.46
N SER A 47 -6.14 -21.84 -2.14
CA SER A 47 -6.88 -22.60 -3.14
C SER A 47 -7.56 -21.67 -4.14
N ARG A 48 -8.24 -20.63 -3.66
CA ARG A 48 -8.92 -19.67 -4.53
C ARG A 48 -7.95 -18.87 -5.41
N LEU A 49 -6.79 -18.50 -4.87
CA LEU A 49 -5.73 -17.85 -5.65
C LEU A 49 -5.15 -18.78 -6.71
N ALA A 50 -4.98 -20.08 -6.42
CA ALA A 50 -4.50 -21.06 -7.40
C ALA A 50 -5.48 -21.23 -8.55
N ASP A 51 -6.80 -21.30 -8.28
CA ASP A 51 -7.85 -21.37 -9.30
C ASP A 51 -7.83 -20.16 -10.25
N VAL A 52 -7.59 -18.96 -9.70
CA VAL A 52 -7.46 -17.74 -10.50
C VAL A 52 -6.18 -17.76 -11.32
N ALA A 53 -5.04 -18.12 -10.71
CA ALA A 53 -3.76 -18.19 -11.40
C ALA A 53 -3.76 -19.12 -12.62
N ALA A 54 -4.50 -20.23 -12.54
CA ALA A 54 -4.64 -21.19 -13.66
C ALA A 54 -5.32 -20.60 -14.91
N GLN A 55 -5.98 -19.44 -14.78
CA GLN A 55 -6.68 -18.76 -15.87
C GLN A 55 -5.91 -17.53 -16.40
N LEU A 56 -4.74 -17.22 -15.82
CA LEU A 56 -3.95 -16.04 -16.17
C LEU A 56 -2.79 -16.43 -17.10
N ASP A 57 -2.56 -15.61 -18.12
CA ASP A 57 -1.52 -15.82 -19.13
C ASP A 57 -0.47 -14.67 -19.20
N ARG A 58 -0.71 -13.59 -18.45
CA ARG A 58 0.15 -12.40 -18.42
C ARG A 58 0.12 -11.75 -17.03
N PRO A 59 1.04 -10.83 -16.72
CA PRO A 59 1.07 -10.18 -15.42
C PRO A 59 -0.26 -9.51 -15.06
N ARG A 60 -0.78 -9.81 -13.88
CA ARG A 60 -2.06 -9.29 -13.38
C ARG A 60 -1.92 -8.78 -11.94
N LYS A 61 -2.68 -7.75 -11.63
CA LYS A 61 -2.98 -7.38 -10.25
C LYS A 61 -4.20 -8.19 -9.81
N VAL A 62 -3.97 -9.15 -8.92
CA VAL A 62 -5.02 -9.97 -8.32
C VAL A 62 -5.36 -9.38 -6.95
N ARG A 63 -6.64 -9.15 -6.69
CA ARG A 63 -7.13 -8.61 -5.43
C ARG A 63 -8.00 -9.63 -4.73
N VAL A 64 -7.59 -9.99 -3.52
CA VAL A 64 -8.40 -10.80 -2.60
C VAL A 64 -9.20 -9.85 -1.71
N TRP A 65 -10.49 -10.08 -1.58
CA TRP A 65 -11.38 -9.45 -0.62
C TRP A 65 -11.82 -10.47 0.41
N LEU A 66 -11.81 -10.09 1.67
CA LEU A 66 -12.35 -10.87 2.78
C LEU A 66 -13.46 -10.07 3.44
N GLY A 67 -14.67 -10.61 3.43
CA GLY A 67 -15.84 -10.07 4.09
C GLY A 67 -15.92 -10.47 5.56
N PHE A 68 -16.81 -9.82 6.30
CA PHE A 68 -16.92 -9.97 7.76
C PHE A 68 -17.35 -11.40 8.19
N GLU A 69 -18.13 -12.10 7.38
CA GLU A 69 -18.53 -13.49 7.64
C GLU A 69 -17.56 -14.53 7.04
N GLY A 70 -16.41 -14.08 6.49
CA GLY A 70 -15.39 -14.96 5.92
C GLY A 70 -15.54 -15.20 4.41
N GLU A 71 -16.42 -14.47 3.73
CA GLU A 71 -16.60 -14.58 2.28
C GLU A 71 -15.35 -14.12 1.53
N LEU A 72 -14.92 -14.92 0.59
CA LEU A 72 -13.77 -14.62 -0.26
C LEU A 72 -14.19 -14.28 -1.68
N THR A 73 -13.82 -13.10 -2.14
CA THR A 73 -13.91 -12.71 -3.55
C THR A 73 -12.51 -12.42 -4.08
N VAL A 74 -12.23 -12.88 -5.29
CA VAL A 74 -10.95 -12.64 -5.96
C VAL A 74 -11.21 -12.06 -7.34
N GLU A 75 -10.60 -10.90 -7.59
CA GLU A 75 -10.67 -10.16 -8.85
C GLU A 75 -9.30 -10.05 -9.48
N SER A 76 -9.23 -9.90 -10.81
CA SER A 76 -7.96 -9.62 -11.48
C SER A 76 -8.11 -8.48 -12.48
N GLU A 77 -7.14 -7.58 -12.52
CA GLU A 77 -7.07 -6.46 -13.45
C GLU A 77 -5.67 -6.30 -14.04
N ASP A 78 -5.56 -5.55 -15.12
CA ASP A 78 -4.26 -5.27 -15.74
C ASP A 78 -3.36 -4.46 -14.80
N VAL A 79 -2.07 -4.77 -14.81
CA VAL A 79 -1.07 -4.01 -14.05
C VAL A 79 -0.86 -2.66 -14.72
N LYS A 80 -1.05 -1.56 -13.98
CA LYS A 80 -0.76 -0.22 -14.48
C LYS A 80 0.76 -0.02 -14.55
N PRO A 81 1.27 0.62 -15.64
CA PRO A 81 2.69 0.90 -15.77
C PRO A 81 3.27 1.69 -14.59
N SER A 82 4.52 1.41 -14.24
CA SER A 82 5.27 2.15 -13.21
C SER A 82 5.94 3.40 -13.81
N LEU A 83 5.15 4.23 -14.48
CA LEU A 83 5.59 5.54 -14.98
C LEU A 83 5.67 6.54 -13.83
N PRO A 84 6.51 7.59 -13.95
CA PRO A 84 6.50 8.69 -13.00
C PRO A 84 5.11 9.28 -12.84
N ILE A 85 4.68 9.47 -11.58
CA ILE A 85 3.34 9.96 -11.27
C ILE A 85 3.39 11.35 -10.64
N PRO A 86 2.48 12.27 -11.00
CA PRO A 86 2.29 13.50 -10.27
C PRO A 86 1.66 13.19 -8.90
N VAL A 87 2.27 13.71 -7.83
CA VAL A 87 1.84 13.53 -6.44
C VAL A 87 1.66 14.88 -5.78
N ALA A 88 0.50 15.15 -5.20
CA ALA A 88 0.26 16.33 -4.37
C ALA A 88 0.64 16.05 -2.91
N LEU A 89 0.82 17.11 -2.14
CA LEU A 89 0.93 17.00 -0.67
C LEU A 89 -0.46 17.21 -0.07
N ALA A 90 -0.88 16.32 0.84
CA ALA A 90 -2.17 16.41 1.51
C ALA A 90 -2.38 17.76 2.21
N GLY A 91 -3.58 18.29 2.11
CA GLY A 91 -3.94 19.57 2.73
C GLY A 91 -4.13 19.49 4.25
N GLN A 92 -4.40 18.30 4.79
CA GLN A 92 -4.66 18.07 6.21
C GLN A 92 -3.82 16.89 6.72
N PRO A 93 -3.39 16.94 8.01
CA PRO A 93 -2.70 15.81 8.62
C PRO A 93 -3.65 14.62 8.83
N VAL A 94 -3.08 13.42 8.82
CA VAL A 94 -3.74 12.21 9.32
C VAL A 94 -3.44 12.07 10.82
N ASP A 95 -4.33 11.41 11.55
CA ASP A 95 -4.09 11.01 12.94
C ASP A 95 -3.23 9.73 12.94
N SER A 96 -1.97 9.83 13.36
CA SER A 96 -1.04 8.68 13.40
C SER A 96 -1.47 7.56 14.34
N SER A 97 -2.44 7.82 15.23
CA SER A 97 -3.00 6.83 16.15
C SER A 97 -4.17 6.04 15.56
N ASP A 98 -4.73 6.46 14.40
CA ASP A 98 -5.84 5.77 13.75
C ASP A 98 -5.42 4.33 13.36
N PRO A 99 -6.06 3.30 13.95
CA PRO A 99 -5.74 1.92 13.64
C PRO A 99 -6.03 1.56 12.17
N LEU A 100 -6.97 2.22 11.50
CA LEU A 100 -7.31 1.97 10.10
C LEU A 100 -6.12 2.22 9.15
N LEU A 101 -5.22 3.14 9.48
CA LEU A 101 -4.00 3.37 8.70
C LEU A 101 -3.06 2.15 8.68
N ARG A 102 -3.17 1.25 9.66
CA ARG A 102 -2.31 0.05 9.79
C ARG A 102 -2.88 -1.20 9.13
N HIS A 103 -4.12 -1.11 8.63
CA HIS A 103 -4.84 -2.22 8.03
C HIS A 103 -5.32 -1.88 6.63
N LYS A 104 -5.25 -2.86 5.73
CA LYS A 104 -5.70 -2.66 4.34
C LYS A 104 -7.18 -3.00 4.24
N THR A 105 -8.01 -1.97 4.34
CA THR A 105 -9.47 -2.09 4.45
C THR A 105 -10.20 -1.31 3.35
N SER A 106 -11.50 -1.60 3.19
CA SER A 106 -12.41 -0.81 2.34
C SER A 106 -12.65 0.61 2.88
N ARG A 107 -12.36 0.87 4.16
CA ARG A 107 -12.47 2.20 4.77
C ARG A 107 -11.31 3.08 4.32
N ARG A 108 -11.56 3.87 3.31
CA ARG A 108 -10.55 4.70 2.63
C ARG A 108 -10.88 6.19 2.63
N GLU A 109 -11.78 6.62 3.50
CA GLU A 109 -12.33 7.98 3.52
C GLU A 109 -11.24 9.05 3.58
N VAL A 110 -10.17 8.81 4.36
CA VAL A 110 -9.02 9.73 4.46
C VAL A 110 -8.31 9.86 3.11
N TYR A 111 -8.01 8.73 2.47
CA TYR A 111 -7.33 8.70 1.17
C TYR A 111 -8.19 9.27 0.05
N ASP A 112 -9.45 8.89 0.01
CA ASP A 112 -10.39 9.29 -1.07
C ASP A 112 -10.71 10.78 -0.99
N ARG A 113 -10.82 11.35 0.22
CA ARG A 113 -10.94 12.78 0.44
C ARG A 113 -9.75 13.56 -0.12
N GLU A 114 -8.53 13.13 0.20
CA GLU A 114 -7.31 13.80 -0.27
C GLU A 114 -7.15 13.66 -1.80
N LEU A 115 -7.45 12.48 -2.37
CA LEU A 115 -7.46 12.29 -3.83
C LEU A 115 -8.49 13.19 -4.53
N ALA A 116 -9.68 13.34 -3.96
CA ALA A 116 -10.73 14.22 -4.51
C ALA A 116 -10.35 15.70 -4.41
N ALA A 117 -9.59 16.10 -3.40
CA ALA A 117 -9.11 17.47 -3.21
C ALA A 117 -7.98 17.84 -4.19
N HIS A 118 -7.30 16.85 -4.81
CA HIS A 118 -6.15 17.04 -5.70
C HIS A 118 -6.35 16.37 -7.07
N PRO A 119 -7.32 16.82 -7.89
CA PRO A 119 -7.63 16.21 -9.18
C PRO A 119 -6.49 16.29 -10.21
N GLU A 120 -5.53 17.21 -10.02
CA GLU A 120 -4.33 17.37 -10.83
C GLU A 120 -3.29 16.28 -10.59
N ALA A 121 -3.34 15.60 -9.43
CA ALA A 121 -2.41 14.54 -9.05
C ALA A 121 -2.97 13.13 -9.34
N LYS A 122 -2.08 12.14 -9.41
CA LYS A 122 -2.44 10.72 -9.52
C LYS A 122 -2.35 9.99 -8.19
N ASP A 123 -1.71 10.62 -7.20
CA ASP A 123 -1.60 10.14 -5.83
C ASP A 123 -1.37 11.35 -4.89
N VAL A 124 -1.56 11.17 -3.60
CA VAL A 124 -1.37 12.22 -2.60
C VAL A 124 -0.47 11.68 -1.51
N LEU A 125 0.58 12.44 -1.18
CA LEU A 125 1.50 12.17 -0.09
C LEU A 125 0.92 12.71 1.21
N LEU A 126 0.73 11.83 2.18
CA LEU A 126 0.13 12.13 3.48
C LEU A 126 1.21 12.47 4.51
N TRP A 127 0.81 13.22 5.53
CA TRP A 127 1.63 13.58 6.69
C TRP A 127 0.76 13.60 7.95
N ASN A 128 1.39 13.43 9.13
CA ASN A 128 0.67 13.31 10.40
C ASN A 128 0.70 14.62 11.23
N GLU A 129 0.03 14.60 12.38
CA GLU A 129 -0.07 15.73 13.32
C GLU A 129 1.28 16.23 13.84
N ARG A 130 2.34 15.42 13.74
CA ARG A 130 3.72 15.80 14.08
C ARG A 130 4.49 16.40 12.91
N ARG A 131 3.82 16.63 11.76
CA ARG A 131 4.40 17.09 10.50
C ARG A 131 5.43 16.12 9.91
N GLU A 132 5.28 14.82 10.20
CA GLU A 132 6.06 13.74 9.61
C GLU A 132 5.33 13.17 8.41
N LEU A 133 6.06 12.84 7.35
CA LEU A 133 5.53 12.10 6.21
C LEU A 133 5.09 10.69 6.65
N THR A 134 4.05 10.19 6.04
CA THR A 134 3.54 8.84 6.32
C THR A 134 3.65 7.95 5.10
N GLU A 135 2.72 8.04 4.18
CA GLU A 135 2.64 7.23 2.96
C GLU A 135 1.89 7.99 1.87
N THR A 136 1.74 7.41 0.67
CA THR A 136 0.79 7.91 -0.32
C THR A 136 -0.53 7.13 -0.25
N CYS A 137 -1.58 7.62 -0.89
CA CYS A 137 -2.88 6.93 -0.90
C CYS A 137 -2.82 5.51 -1.50
N HIS A 138 -1.78 5.18 -2.29
CA HIS A 138 -1.65 3.89 -2.96
C HIS A 138 -0.39 3.09 -2.61
N GLY A 139 0.52 3.63 -1.79
CA GLY A 139 1.76 2.93 -1.41
C GLY A 139 2.58 3.68 -0.38
N ASN A 140 3.63 3.05 0.12
CA ASN A 140 4.55 3.72 1.03
C ASN A 140 5.45 4.70 0.25
N VAL A 141 5.97 5.71 0.93
CA VAL A 141 6.89 6.69 0.35
C VAL A 141 8.34 6.34 0.66
N VAL A 142 9.22 6.57 -0.29
CA VAL A 142 10.68 6.56 -0.11
C VAL A 142 11.26 7.86 -0.66
N LEU A 143 12.08 8.52 0.13
CA LEU A 143 12.87 9.67 -0.31
C LEU A 143 14.33 9.24 -0.51
N GLU A 144 14.92 9.65 -1.63
CA GLU A 144 16.36 9.55 -1.85
C GLU A 144 17.00 10.87 -1.42
N ILE A 145 17.83 10.83 -0.38
CA ILE A 145 18.49 11.99 0.23
C ILE A 145 19.95 11.64 0.47
N SER A 146 20.87 12.38 -0.13
CA SER A 146 22.32 12.15 -0.03
C SER A 146 22.73 10.71 -0.33
N GLY A 147 22.14 10.15 -1.39
CA GLY A 147 22.38 8.77 -1.84
C GLY A 147 21.76 7.68 -0.97
N ARG A 148 21.02 8.02 0.09
CA ARG A 148 20.31 7.08 0.97
C ARG A 148 18.83 7.04 0.61
N ARG A 149 18.23 5.86 0.68
CA ARG A 149 16.78 5.66 0.44
C ARG A 149 16.08 5.47 1.77
N LEU A 150 15.33 6.48 2.17
CA LEU A 150 14.71 6.58 3.49
C LEU A 150 13.18 6.46 3.38
N THR A 151 12.57 5.73 4.31
CA THR A 151 11.11 5.59 4.43
C THR A 151 10.67 5.88 5.85
N PRO A 152 9.49 6.51 6.07
CA PRO A 152 9.01 6.77 7.42
C PRO A 152 8.81 5.49 8.23
N PRO A 153 9.02 5.53 9.57
CA PRO A 153 8.76 4.40 10.45
C PRO A 153 7.25 4.15 10.62
N LEU A 154 6.87 2.94 11.03
CA LEU A 154 5.46 2.60 11.27
C LEU A 154 4.80 3.47 12.34
N SER A 155 5.58 4.03 13.28
CA SER A 155 5.10 4.98 14.29
C SER A 155 4.59 6.29 13.71
N ALA A 156 4.92 6.61 12.46
CA ALA A 156 4.38 7.79 11.78
C ALA A 156 2.89 7.63 11.39
N GLY A 157 2.32 6.41 11.48
CA GLY A 157 0.92 6.14 11.12
C GLY A 157 0.77 5.85 9.63
N LEU A 158 1.16 4.64 9.24
CA LEU A 158 1.11 4.18 7.84
C LEU A 158 0.89 2.67 7.77
N LEU A 159 0.46 2.22 6.60
CA LEU A 159 0.29 0.81 6.32
C LEU A 159 1.65 0.08 6.32
N PRO A 160 1.79 -1.06 7.06
CA PRO A 160 2.98 -1.91 6.97
C PRO A 160 3.00 -2.63 5.61
N GLY A 161 3.51 -1.95 4.57
CA GLY A 161 3.54 -2.45 3.20
C GLY A 161 4.41 -3.69 3.07
N THR A 162 3.92 -4.71 2.35
CA THR A 162 4.66 -5.96 2.14
C THR A 162 5.94 -5.74 1.34
N PHE A 163 5.89 -4.89 0.31
CA PHE A 163 7.08 -4.54 -0.47
C PHE A 163 8.04 -3.65 0.32
N ARG A 164 7.52 -2.72 1.14
CA ARG A 164 8.34 -1.94 2.08
C ARG A 164 9.10 -2.86 3.05
N ALA A 165 8.43 -3.81 3.68
CA ALA A 165 9.05 -4.78 4.58
C ALA A 165 10.12 -5.64 3.87
N HIS A 166 9.86 -6.06 2.64
CA HIS A 166 10.80 -6.79 1.81
C HIS A 166 12.08 -5.97 1.52
N LEU A 167 11.93 -4.70 1.13
CA LEU A 167 13.06 -3.81 0.86
C LEU A 167 13.89 -3.48 2.11
N LEU A 168 13.25 -3.30 3.26
CA LEU A 168 13.93 -3.14 4.56
C LEU A 168 14.76 -4.38 4.91
N ALA A 169 14.18 -5.57 4.76
CA ALA A 169 14.88 -6.83 5.02
C ALA A 169 16.10 -7.04 4.11
N GLN A 170 16.08 -6.48 2.89
CA GLN A 170 17.21 -6.50 1.96
C GLN A 170 18.21 -5.37 2.17
N GLY A 171 17.96 -4.43 3.09
CA GLY A 171 18.78 -3.22 3.25
C GLY A 171 18.72 -2.27 2.05
N ALA A 172 17.71 -2.40 1.18
CA ALA A 172 17.53 -1.54 0.01
C ALA A 172 16.93 -0.17 0.35
N ILE A 173 16.28 -0.06 1.50
CA ILE A 173 15.78 1.17 2.11
C ILE A 173 16.02 1.12 3.63
N GLU A 174 16.00 2.29 4.28
CA GLU A 174 16.20 2.44 5.72
C GLU A 174 15.03 3.20 6.35
N GLU A 175 14.62 2.85 7.57
CA GLU A 175 13.66 3.66 8.32
C GLU A 175 14.30 4.91 8.89
N ALA A 176 13.64 6.05 8.67
CA ALA A 176 14.01 7.30 9.34
C ALA A 176 12.77 8.19 9.50
N PRO A 177 12.63 8.96 10.59
CA PRO A 177 11.66 10.03 10.65
C PRO A 177 11.90 11.01 9.51
N LEU A 178 10.89 11.29 8.70
CA LEU A 178 10.95 12.21 7.58
C LEU A 178 9.90 13.30 7.77
N GLY A 179 10.33 14.54 7.84
CA GLY A 179 9.42 15.69 7.95
C GLY A 179 9.10 16.33 6.60
N LEU A 180 8.15 17.26 6.58
CA LEU A 180 7.80 18.02 5.39
C LEU A 180 8.99 18.78 4.78
N ALA A 181 9.97 19.18 5.60
CA ALA A 181 11.18 19.86 5.14
C ALA A 181 12.09 18.94 4.31
N ASP A 182 12.03 17.62 4.54
CA ASP A 182 12.87 16.65 3.83
C ASP A 182 12.46 16.50 2.35
N LEU A 183 11.21 16.85 2.01
CA LEU A 183 10.76 16.88 0.61
C LEU A 183 11.60 17.85 -0.24
N LYS A 184 12.07 18.96 0.34
CA LYS A 184 12.94 19.93 -0.35
C LYS A 184 14.38 19.45 -0.50
N ARG A 185 14.79 18.46 0.28
CA ARG A 185 16.14 17.87 0.27
C ARG A 185 16.18 16.60 -0.58
N ALA A 186 15.02 16.04 -0.90
CA ALA A 186 14.93 14.81 -1.65
C ALA A 186 15.39 15.02 -3.10
N GLU A 187 16.36 14.23 -3.52
CA GLU A 187 16.83 14.14 -4.91
C GLU A 187 15.79 13.43 -5.79
N ARG A 188 15.14 12.41 -5.20
CA ARG A 188 14.05 11.65 -5.83
C ARG A 188 13.02 11.23 -4.79
N ILE A 189 11.80 11.11 -5.23
CA ILE A 189 10.66 10.62 -4.43
C ILE A 189 10.12 9.38 -5.13
N PHE A 190 9.81 8.34 -4.37
CA PHE A 190 9.17 7.14 -4.89
C PHE A 190 7.93 6.79 -4.09
N MET A 191 6.89 6.39 -4.78
CA MET A 191 5.83 5.56 -4.24
C MET A 191 6.20 4.10 -4.47
N ILE A 192 6.10 3.26 -3.43
CA ILE A 192 6.40 1.84 -3.52
C ILE A 192 5.21 0.99 -3.05
N ASN A 193 4.90 -0.06 -3.79
CA ASN A 193 3.97 -1.11 -3.38
C ASN A 193 4.30 -2.44 -4.07
N SER A 194 3.72 -3.55 -3.62
CA SER A 194 4.02 -4.89 -4.15
C SER A 194 3.54 -5.15 -5.58
N VAL A 195 2.64 -4.33 -6.12
CA VAL A 195 2.11 -4.49 -7.49
C VAL A 195 2.96 -3.75 -8.51
N ARG A 196 3.25 -2.47 -8.24
CA ARG A 196 3.99 -1.59 -9.15
C ARG A 196 5.49 -1.52 -8.83
N LYS A 197 5.89 -2.13 -7.72
CA LYS A 197 7.26 -2.09 -7.19
C LYS A 197 7.69 -0.62 -6.96
N TRP A 198 8.69 -0.15 -7.64
CA TRP A 198 9.16 1.24 -7.58
C TRP A 198 8.43 2.11 -8.61
N CYS A 199 7.85 3.21 -8.16
CA CYS A 199 7.21 4.19 -9.02
C CYS A 199 7.74 5.58 -8.64
N GLU A 200 8.49 6.23 -9.54
CA GLU A 200 8.96 7.59 -9.30
C GLU A 200 7.79 8.55 -9.16
N ALA A 201 7.85 9.41 -8.17
CA ALA A 201 6.84 10.41 -7.87
C ALA A 201 7.41 11.82 -8.08
N ARG A 202 6.59 12.73 -8.61
CA ARG A 202 6.96 14.14 -8.79
C ARG A 202 5.93 15.01 -8.09
N LEU A 203 6.39 15.82 -7.14
CA LEU A 203 5.49 16.76 -6.48
C LEU A 203 4.92 17.75 -7.50
N VAL A 204 3.60 17.91 -7.46
CA VAL A 204 2.89 18.98 -8.17
C VAL A 204 2.53 20.07 -7.18
N SER A 205 2.53 21.31 -7.65
CA SER A 205 2.21 22.52 -6.86
C SER A 205 0.72 22.83 -6.94
#